data_cc2bc3f7dd29909210611810ba60df85
#
_entry.id   cc2bc3f7dd29909210611810ba60df85
#
_cell.length_a   1.000
_cell.length_b   1.000
_cell.length_c   1.000
_cell.angle_alpha   90.00
_cell.angle_beta   90.00
_cell.angle_gamma   90.00
#
_symmetry.space_group_name_H-M   'P 1'
#
loop_
_entity.id
_entity.type
_entity.pdbx_description
1 polymer ?
#
loop_
_entity_poly.entity_id
_entity_poly.type
_entity_poly.pdbx_seq_one_letter_code
_entity_poly.pdbx_strand_id
1 'polypeptide(L)'
;MNNNLSLGREADISGAFSRRSFLIKTSCFGAFYAVAKLIPLPELASDSRVSATPIVDKGFASVRKVGNGLYATISDPSKGFTTICNGGFLAGKDAALLIEGFGSPGGASFQMDALRMVSQVPVKGALDTHYHFDHSMGNSFYGANGVQLWAHAAAAKRIVDNYSPLQGADKAAALGPLEKRVKDAKSDAERAHAQSDLNAVTGLFQIANSNVIGLPNRPIDPAKLPMSIDLGGLTAVLESYPGHSGTDIIVRVPEQNVVYTGDLLFSGWYPVCFDEKATVSGWRDTLKKFAAFDKDTLFVPGHGQICGQEGIATLREVFDDIAGQAEKMYHAGVPAEEAQHRYVVPEKFKNFPVYSWGFTIGPTITKLYAEWQGK
;
A
#
# COMPACT_ATOMS: atom_id res chain seq x y z
N MET A 1 12.89 -38.42 49.15
CA MET A 1 12.85 -36.95 49.18
C MET A 1 12.21 -36.50 47.86
N ASN A 2 10.94 -36.15 47.93
CA ASN A 2 10.15 -35.73 46.82
C ASN A 2 10.37 -34.25 46.52
N ASN A 3 10.77 -33.90 45.32
CA ASN A 3 10.68 -32.53 44.82
C ASN A 3 9.64 -32.46 43.72
N ASN A 4 8.46 -32.02 44.11
CA ASN A 4 7.41 -31.54 43.19
C ASN A 4 7.83 -30.18 42.62
N LEU A 5 8.08 -30.13 41.30
CA LEU A 5 8.13 -28.89 40.56
C LEU A 5 6.72 -28.58 40.07
N SER A 6 6.16 -27.53 40.62
CA SER A 6 4.86 -26.96 40.25
C SER A 6 4.90 -26.43 38.81
N LEU A 7 4.01 -26.94 37.97
CA LEU A 7 3.69 -26.38 36.66
C LEU A 7 3.12 -24.96 36.86
N GLY A 8 3.82 -24.01 36.29
CA GLY A 8 3.42 -22.61 36.27
C GLY A 8 2.16 -22.39 35.43
N ARG A 9 1.38 -21.46 35.90
CA ARG A 9 0.08 -21.00 35.42
C ARG A 9 0.01 -20.83 33.88
N GLU A 10 -0.98 -21.46 33.29
CA GLU A 10 -1.49 -21.06 31.96
C GLU A 10 -1.86 -19.57 32.00
N ALA A 11 -1.22 -18.79 31.14
CA ALA A 11 -1.59 -17.40 30.96
C ALA A 11 -2.93 -17.38 30.20
N ASP A 12 -3.95 -16.86 30.85
CA ASP A 12 -5.27 -16.63 30.29
C ASP A 12 -5.16 -15.60 29.15
N ILE A 13 -5.18 -16.08 27.90
CA ILE A 13 -5.10 -15.26 26.67
C ILE A 13 -6.49 -14.71 26.29
N SER A 14 -7.54 -14.96 27.08
CA SER A 14 -8.94 -14.59 26.77
C SER A 14 -9.25 -13.10 26.91
N GLY A 15 -8.34 -12.26 27.46
CA GLY A 15 -8.57 -10.84 27.75
C GLY A 15 -8.19 -9.82 26.70
N ALA A 16 -7.52 -10.20 25.57
CA ALA A 16 -6.80 -9.25 24.74
C ALA A 16 -7.53 -8.76 23.46
N PHE A 17 -8.66 -9.35 23.08
CA PHE A 17 -9.36 -8.93 21.86
C PHE A 17 -10.86 -8.78 22.09
N SER A 18 -11.33 -7.53 22.28
CA SER A 18 -12.76 -7.27 22.15
C SER A 18 -13.16 -7.55 20.69
N ARG A 19 -14.36 -8.13 20.47
CA ARG A 19 -14.94 -8.34 19.13
C ARG A 19 -14.92 -7.07 18.27
N ARG A 20 -14.99 -5.91 18.90
CA ARG A 20 -14.93 -4.60 18.24
C ARG A 20 -13.52 -4.26 17.77
N SER A 21 -12.49 -4.62 18.52
CA SER A 21 -11.08 -4.44 18.16
C SER A 21 -10.64 -5.37 17.03
N PHE A 22 -11.16 -6.62 17.02
CA PHE A 22 -10.93 -7.58 15.94
C PHE A 22 -11.63 -7.14 14.66
N LEU A 23 -12.90 -6.71 14.72
CA LEU A 23 -13.64 -6.20 13.57
C LEU A 23 -13.04 -4.91 13.00
N ILE A 24 -12.53 -4.01 13.84
CA ILE A 24 -11.82 -2.81 13.39
C ILE A 24 -10.47 -3.19 12.78
N LYS A 25 -9.74 -4.13 13.37
CA LYS A 25 -8.44 -4.59 12.84
C LYS A 25 -8.57 -5.45 11.58
N THR A 26 -9.66 -6.25 11.45
CA THR A 26 -9.90 -7.07 10.26
C THR A 26 -10.70 -6.36 9.17
N SER A 27 -11.46 -5.29 9.49
CA SER A 27 -12.08 -4.43 8.47
C SER A 27 -11.05 -3.58 7.70
N CYS A 28 -9.79 -3.67 8.09
CA CYS A 28 -8.73 -2.84 7.54
C CYS A 28 -7.96 -3.45 6.36
N PHE A 29 -8.36 -4.58 5.78
CA PHE A 29 -7.50 -5.24 4.79
C PHE A 29 -8.24 -5.90 3.64
N GLY A 30 -7.82 -5.59 2.47
CA GLY A 30 -7.99 -6.31 1.23
C GLY A 30 -9.06 -5.78 0.29
N ALA A 31 -8.67 -5.39 -0.88
CA ALA A 31 -9.57 -5.09 -1.96
C ALA A 31 -8.87 -5.10 -3.31
N PHE A 32 -8.73 -6.25 -3.92
CA PHE A 32 -8.20 -6.26 -5.27
C PHE A 32 -9.06 -6.99 -6.32
N TYR A 33 -10.16 -7.60 -5.93
CA TYR A 33 -10.86 -8.52 -6.85
C TYR A 33 -12.13 -7.96 -7.52
N ALA A 34 -12.70 -6.87 -7.05
CA ALA A 34 -14.02 -6.42 -7.54
C ALA A 34 -13.98 -5.39 -8.68
N VAL A 35 -12.83 -4.77 -8.99
CA VAL A 35 -12.74 -3.66 -9.94
C VAL A 35 -12.13 -4.06 -11.29
N ALA A 36 -11.73 -5.31 -11.44
CA ALA A 36 -10.99 -5.79 -12.62
C ALA A 36 -11.84 -5.98 -13.90
N LYS A 37 -13.03 -5.39 -14.00
CA LYS A 37 -13.77 -5.38 -15.28
C LYS A 37 -13.51 -4.09 -16.02
N LEU A 38 -12.54 -4.16 -16.98
CA LEU A 38 -12.44 -3.29 -18.16
C LEU A 38 -12.31 -1.77 -17.89
N ILE A 39 -11.29 -1.38 -17.13
CA ILE A 39 -10.77 -0.03 -17.27
C ILE A 39 -9.55 -0.16 -18.18
N PRO A 40 -9.51 0.44 -19.39
CA PRO A 40 -8.25 0.60 -20.10
C PRO A 40 -7.30 1.29 -19.14
N LEU A 41 -6.10 0.71 -18.95
CA LEU A 41 -5.04 1.39 -18.20
C LEU A 41 -4.89 2.78 -18.83
N PRO A 42 -4.98 3.87 -18.04
CA PRO A 42 -4.75 5.20 -18.60
C PRO A 42 -3.40 5.18 -19.33
N GLU A 43 -3.29 5.92 -20.42
CA GLU A 43 -2.04 5.99 -21.17
C GLU A 43 -0.88 6.28 -20.23
N LEU A 44 0.22 5.54 -20.40
CA LEU A 44 1.49 5.80 -19.68
C LEU A 44 1.84 7.27 -19.86
N ALA A 45 2.39 7.89 -18.83
CA ALA A 45 2.90 9.25 -18.94
C ALA A 45 3.69 9.44 -20.24
N SER A 46 3.42 10.51 -20.95
CA SER A 46 4.12 10.86 -22.21
C SER A 46 5.58 11.29 -21.99
N ASP A 47 6.13 11.04 -20.79
CA ASP A 47 7.50 11.36 -20.45
C ASP A 47 8.47 10.48 -21.24
N SER A 48 9.37 11.11 -21.97
CA SER A 48 10.36 10.44 -22.83
C SER A 48 11.35 9.53 -22.06
N ARG A 49 11.44 9.67 -20.74
CA ARG A 49 12.25 8.79 -19.88
C ARG A 49 11.62 7.42 -19.70
N VAL A 50 10.29 7.33 -19.83
CA VAL A 50 9.57 6.06 -19.69
C VAL A 50 9.64 5.28 -21.00
N SER A 51 10.29 4.12 -20.96
CA SER A 51 10.37 3.26 -22.14
C SER A 51 8.99 2.78 -22.58
N ALA A 52 8.62 3.04 -23.82
CA ALA A 52 7.37 2.55 -24.41
C ALA A 52 7.31 1.01 -24.40
N THR A 53 8.46 0.35 -24.64
CA THR A 53 8.56 -1.12 -24.61
C THR A 53 9.08 -1.56 -23.23
N PRO A 54 8.38 -2.45 -22.52
CA PRO A 54 8.89 -3.03 -21.27
C PRO A 54 10.09 -3.94 -21.54
N ILE A 55 11.03 -4.06 -20.58
CA ILE A 55 12.10 -5.05 -20.66
C ILE A 55 11.57 -6.47 -20.45
N VAL A 56 10.49 -6.59 -19.68
CA VAL A 56 9.72 -7.82 -19.49
C VAL A 56 8.26 -7.48 -19.19
N ASP A 57 7.35 -8.30 -19.72
CA ASP A 57 5.92 -8.24 -19.45
C ASP A 57 5.38 -9.66 -19.27
N LYS A 58 4.71 -9.92 -18.16
CA LYS A 58 4.08 -11.21 -17.84
C LYS A 58 2.54 -11.10 -17.74
N GLY A 59 1.99 -9.99 -18.15
CA GLY A 59 0.57 -9.70 -18.09
C GLY A 59 0.10 -9.25 -16.69
N PHE A 60 0.56 -9.86 -15.60
CA PHE A 60 0.26 -9.39 -14.24
C PHE A 60 1.13 -8.20 -13.82
N ALA A 61 2.28 -8.03 -14.43
CA ALA A 61 3.14 -6.87 -14.28
C ALA A 61 4.10 -6.74 -15.47
N SER A 62 4.53 -5.50 -15.72
CA SER A 62 5.59 -5.17 -16.67
C SER A 62 6.68 -4.36 -15.98
N VAL A 63 7.94 -4.53 -16.44
CA VAL A 63 9.06 -3.72 -15.98
C VAL A 63 9.51 -2.78 -17.07
N ARG A 64 9.56 -1.48 -16.78
CA ARG A 64 9.93 -0.43 -17.73
C ARG A 64 11.10 0.39 -17.22
N LYS A 65 11.98 0.77 -18.15
CA LYS A 65 13.03 1.74 -17.85
C LYS A 65 12.40 3.13 -17.67
N VAL A 66 12.77 3.82 -16.58
CA VAL A 66 12.29 5.18 -16.23
C VAL A 66 13.44 6.17 -16.04
N GLY A 67 14.66 5.73 -16.29
CA GLY A 67 15.88 6.51 -16.22
C GLY A 67 17.10 5.63 -16.45
N ASN A 68 18.30 6.22 -16.40
CA ASN A 68 19.52 5.46 -16.53
C ASN A 68 19.80 4.62 -15.29
N GLY A 69 19.68 3.29 -15.39
CA GLY A 69 19.74 2.38 -14.26
C GLY A 69 18.49 2.41 -13.35
N LEU A 70 17.40 3.07 -13.77
CA LEU A 70 16.14 3.15 -13.01
C LEU A 70 15.04 2.39 -13.74
N TYR A 71 14.34 1.54 -13.01
CA TYR A 71 13.29 0.68 -13.54
C TYR A 71 12.07 0.69 -12.63
N ALA A 72 10.88 0.80 -13.21
CA ALA A 72 9.60 0.68 -12.52
C ALA A 72 8.95 -0.66 -12.86
N THR A 73 8.48 -1.36 -11.85
CA THR A 73 7.60 -2.52 -11.96
C THR A 73 6.17 -2.00 -11.86
N ILE A 74 5.40 -2.11 -12.92
CA ILE A 74 4.01 -1.66 -13.00
C ILE A 74 3.10 -2.86 -12.97
N SER A 75 2.28 -2.93 -11.93
CA SER A 75 1.36 -4.03 -11.66
C SER A 75 0.04 -3.89 -12.43
N ASP A 76 -0.52 -5.02 -12.86
CA ASP A 76 -1.92 -5.14 -13.24
C ASP A 76 -2.65 -6.02 -12.21
N PRO A 77 -3.23 -5.42 -11.16
CA PRO A 77 -3.90 -6.17 -10.10
C PRO A 77 -5.14 -6.92 -10.60
N SER A 78 -5.62 -6.63 -11.80
CA SER A 78 -6.72 -7.40 -12.44
C SER A 78 -6.33 -8.84 -12.77
N LYS A 79 -5.03 -9.12 -12.83
CA LYS A 79 -4.47 -10.45 -13.16
C LYS A 79 -4.11 -11.29 -11.94
N GLY A 80 -4.47 -10.83 -10.75
CA GLY A 80 -4.29 -11.59 -9.50
C GLY A 80 -3.31 -10.96 -8.52
N PHE A 81 -2.88 -11.75 -7.54
CA PHE A 81 -2.16 -11.28 -6.35
C PHE A 81 -0.64 -11.36 -6.44
N THR A 82 -0.07 -11.55 -7.62
CA THR A 82 1.38 -11.76 -7.76
C THR A 82 2.17 -10.53 -7.35
N THR A 83 1.86 -9.38 -7.92
CA THR A 83 2.50 -8.09 -7.57
C THR A 83 1.58 -7.19 -6.75
N ILE A 84 0.40 -6.85 -7.26
CA ILE A 84 -0.65 -5.99 -6.70
C ILE A 84 -0.25 -4.51 -6.72
N CYS A 85 0.84 -4.14 -6.05
CA CYS A 85 1.39 -2.78 -6.06
C CYS A 85 2.44 -2.58 -7.16
N ASN A 86 2.79 -1.34 -7.44
CA ASN A 86 3.96 -0.99 -8.22
C ASN A 86 5.19 -0.95 -7.30
N GLY A 87 6.34 -1.09 -7.93
CA GLY A 87 7.64 -1.00 -7.27
C GLY A 87 8.73 -0.69 -8.29
N GLY A 88 9.90 -1.27 -8.12
CA GLY A 88 10.98 -1.12 -9.09
C GLY A 88 12.35 -1.44 -8.54
N PHE A 89 13.37 -1.07 -9.29
CA PHE A 89 14.75 -1.22 -8.83
C PHE A 89 15.69 -0.18 -9.41
N LEU A 90 16.72 0.08 -8.65
CA LEU A 90 17.85 0.94 -9.03
C LEU A 90 19.05 0.04 -9.27
N ALA A 91 19.67 0.12 -10.44
CA ALA A 91 20.87 -0.64 -10.82
C ALA A 91 22.01 0.35 -11.07
N GLY A 92 22.77 0.65 -10.03
CA GLY A 92 24.01 1.42 -10.13
C GLY A 92 25.18 0.59 -10.70
N LYS A 93 26.38 1.15 -10.70
CA LYS A 93 27.58 0.46 -11.18
C LYS A 93 28.08 -0.57 -10.18
N ASP A 94 27.90 -0.32 -8.86
CA ASP A 94 28.50 -1.12 -7.80
C ASP A 94 27.47 -1.99 -7.06
N ALA A 95 26.21 -1.55 -7.02
CA ALA A 95 25.15 -2.27 -6.34
C ALA A 95 23.75 -1.94 -6.92
N ALA A 96 22.75 -2.77 -6.58
CA ALA A 96 21.35 -2.55 -6.87
C ALA A 96 20.53 -2.44 -5.57
N LEU A 97 19.44 -1.66 -5.61
CA LEU A 97 18.42 -1.60 -4.59
C LEU A 97 17.09 -2.01 -5.22
N LEU A 98 16.40 -2.96 -4.60
CA LEU A 98 15.03 -3.35 -4.97
C LEU A 98 14.04 -2.51 -4.15
N ILE A 99 12.88 -2.22 -4.72
CA ILE A 99 11.82 -1.47 -4.07
C ILE A 99 10.56 -2.30 -4.14
N GLU A 100 9.96 -2.60 -3.02
CA GLU A 100 8.81 -3.44 -2.69
C GLU A 100 9.07 -4.95 -2.68
N GLY A 101 8.39 -5.59 -1.72
CA GLY A 101 8.27 -7.04 -1.64
C GLY A 101 7.06 -7.59 -2.40
N PHE A 102 6.11 -6.73 -2.82
CA PHE A 102 4.88 -7.12 -3.51
C PHE A 102 3.93 -8.01 -2.69
N GLY A 103 2.80 -8.40 -3.30
CA GLY A 103 1.78 -9.25 -2.69
C GLY A 103 2.15 -10.73 -2.56
N SER A 104 3.27 -11.17 -3.15
CA SER A 104 3.70 -12.57 -3.09
C SER A 104 5.19 -12.77 -3.39
N PRO A 105 5.76 -13.92 -2.96
CA PRO A 105 7.11 -14.34 -3.38
C PRO A 105 7.31 -14.36 -4.90
N GLY A 106 6.26 -14.64 -5.67
CA GLY A 106 6.30 -14.59 -7.14
C GLY A 106 6.52 -13.18 -7.69
N GLY A 107 5.98 -12.15 -7.06
CA GLY A 107 6.22 -10.75 -7.41
C GLY A 107 7.67 -10.32 -7.12
N ALA A 108 8.17 -10.67 -5.94
CA ALA A 108 9.56 -10.42 -5.57
C ALA A 108 10.55 -11.15 -6.49
N SER A 109 10.27 -12.42 -6.84
CA SER A 109 11.07 -13.20 -7.83
C SER A 109 11.04 -12.55 -9.20
N PHE A 110 9.87 -12.15 -9.69
CA PHE A 110 9.73 -11.47 -10.98
C PHE A 110 10.59 -10.21 -11.06
N GLN A 111 10.61 -9.40 -10.01
CA GLN A 111 11.44 -8.18 -9.97
C GLN A 111 12.95 -8.52 -9.93
N MET A 112 13.35 -9.52 -9.14
CA MET A 112 14.73 -9.99 -9.10
C MET A 112 15.19 -10.50 -10.48
N ASP A 113 14.36 -11.30 -11.17
CA ASP A 113 14.65 -11.81 -12.50
C ASP A 113 14.79 -10.64 -13.50
N ALA A 114 13.91 -9.64 -13.43
CA ALA A 114 14.02 -8.45 -14.27
C ALA A 114 15.31 -7.65 -14.02
N LEU A 115 15.72 -7.49 -12.75
CA LEU A 115 17.03 -6.91 -12.42
C LEU A 115 18.16 -7.71 -13.09
N ARG A 116 18.13 -9.04 -13.00
CA ARG A 116 19.18 -9.91 -13.56
C ARG A 116 19.25 -9.91 -15.09
N MET A 117 18.19 -9.50 -15.77
CA MET A 117 18.22 -9.27 -17.23
C MET A 117 19.08 -8.06 -17.61
N VAL A 118 19.26 -7.09 -16.74
CA VAL A 118 19.90 -5.80 -17.03
C VAL A 118 21.17 -5.55 -16.23
N SER A 119 21.38 -6.23 -15.10
CA SER A 119 22.52 -6.02 -14.20
C SER A 119 22.87 -7.27 -13.40
N GLN A 120 24.18 -7.49 -13.22
CA GLN A 120 24.71 -8.58 -12.38
C GLN A 120 25.34 -8.06 -11.06
N VAL A 121 25.23 -6.77 -10.76
CA VAL A 121 25.79 -6.19 -9.54
C VAL A 121 25.15 -6.81 -8.29
N PRO A 122 25.82 -6.80 -7.14
CA PRO A 122 25.25 -7.27 -5.88
C PRO A 122 23.99 -6.49 -5.51
N VAL A 123 22.99 -7.18 -4.98
CA VAL A 123 21.80 -6.53 -4.39
C VAL A 123 22.15 -6.08 -2.97
N LYS A 124 22.12 -4.78 -2.73
CA LYS A 124 22.39 -4.17 -1.42
C LYS A 124 21.25 -4.40 -0.45
N GLY A 125 20.03 -4.46 -0.96
CA GLY A 125 18.82 -4.74 -0.18
C GLY A 125 17.54 -4.61 -1.00
N ALA A 126 16.44 -4.99 -0.38
CA ALA A 126 15.08 -4.71 -0.84
C ALA A 126 14.42 -3.81 0.22
N LEU A 127 13.75 -2.75 -0.22
CA LEU A 127 13.10 -1.76 0.63
C LEU A 127 11.59 -1.88 0.47
N ASP A 128 10.86 -2.15 1.56
CA ASP A 128 9.43 -1.93 1.61
C ASP A 128 9.17 -0.44 1.88
N THR A 129 8.40 0.22 1.02
CA THR A 129 8.03 1.63 1.25
C THR A 129 7.16 1.77 2.48
N HIS A 130 6.36 0.75 2.79
CA HIS A 130 5.60 0.65 4.02
C HIS A 130 5.22 -0.83 4.29
N TYR A 131 4.48 -1.08 5.39
CA TYR A 131 4.28 -2.44 5.90
C TYR A 131 3.10 -3.20 5.27
N HIS A 132 2.26 -2.59 4.41
CA HIS A 132 1.07 -3.25 3.92
C HIS A 132 1.40 -4.51 3.12
N PHE A 133 0.43 -5.44 3.08
CA PHE A 133 0.63 -6.80 2.58
C PHE A 133 1.05 -6.85 1.10
N ASP A 134 0.51 -5.96 0.30
CA ASP A 134 0.81 -5.88 -1.13
C ASP A 134 2.20 -5.32 -1.42
N HIS A 135 2.88 -4.78 -0.40
CA HIS A 135 4.25 -4.28 -0.45
C HIS A 135 5.25 -5.21 0.27
N SER A 136 4.79 -6.17 1.09
CA SER A 136 5.68 -6.92 2.00
C SER A 136 5.51 -8.44 1.99
N MET A 137 4.44 -9.02 1.39
CA MET A 137 4.21 -10.47 1.45
C MET A 137 5.19 -11.31 0.63
N GLY A 138 5.88 -10.73 -0.34
CA GLY A 138 6.96 -11.38 -1.08
C GLY A 138 8.32 -11.35 -0.39
N ASN A 139 8.45 -10.70 0.78
CA ASN A 139 9.69 -10.58 1.54
C ASN A 139 10.35 -11.92 1.88
N SER A 140 9.56 -12.97 2.04
CA SER A 140 10.09 -14.32 2.27
C SER A 140 11.00 -14.81 1.14
N PHE A 141 10.73 -14.43 -0.12
CA PHE A 141 11.62 -14.74 -1.26
C PHE A 141 12.97 -14.05 -1.10
N TYR A 142 12.98 -12.76 -0.81
CA TYR A 142 14.22 -12.01 -0.62
C TYR A 142 15.02 -12.56 0.55
N GLY A 143 14.38 -12.82 1.69
CA GLY A 143 15.03 -13.43 2.87
C GLY A 143 15.66 -14.79 2.56
N ALA A 144 14.95 -15.67 1.84
CA ALA A 144 15.44 -16.98 1.41
C ALA A 144 16.65 -16.88 0.44
N ASN A 145 16.76 -15.77 -0.29
CA ASN A 145 17.88 -15.50 -1.20
C ASN A 145 18.98 -14.61 -0.59
N GLY A 146 18.99 -14.42 0.74
CA GLY A 146 20.03 -13.69 1.45
C GLY A 146 20.01 -12.17 1.24
N VAL A 147 18.92 -11.62 0.68
CA VAL A 147 18.74 -10.18 0.49
C VAL A 147 18.33 -9.53 1.82
N GLN A 148 19.00 -8.45 2.19
CA GLN A 148 18.62 -7.65 3.36
C GLN A 148 17.29 -6.93 3.10
N LEU A 149 16.37 -7.02 4.05
CA LEU A 149 15.04 -6.41 3.97
C LEU A 149 15.01 -5.14 4.80
N TRP A 150 14.91 -4.01 4.13
CA TRP A 150 14.91 -2.67 4.73
C TRP A 150 13.48 -2.14 4.79
N ALA A 151 13.10 -1.60 5.93
CA ALA A 151 11.81 -0.93 6.10
C ALA A 151 11.86 0.02 7.31
N HIS A 152 10.87 0.88 7.44
CA HIS A 152 10.67 1.67 8.65
C HIS A 152 10.75 0.79 9.92
N ALA A 153 11.36 1.30 10.99
CA ALA A 153 11.61 0.52 12.21
C ALA A 153 10.36 -0.14 12.82
N ALA A 154 9.19 0.45 12.62
CA ALA A 154 7.92 -0.12 13.09
C ALA A 154 7.33 -1.19 12.16
N ALA A 155 7.82 -1.36 10.93
CA ALA A 155 7.19 -2.19 9.91
C ALA A 155 7.10 -3.67 10.30
N ALA A 156 8.18 -4.26 10.82
CA ALA A 156 8.20 -5.67 11.21
C ALA A 156 7.10 -5.99 12.24
N LYS A 157 6.97 -5.15 13.28
CA LYS A 157 5.92 -5.33 14.28
C LYS A 157 4.53 -5.18 13.67
N ARG A 158 4.33 -4.19 12.77
CA ARG A 158 3.05 -3.97 12.11
C ARG A 158 2.66 -5.13 11.20
N ILE A 159 3.61 -5.72 10.47
CA ILE A 159 3.40 -6.93 9.68
C ILE A 159 2.92 -8.08 10.57
N VAL A 160 3.60 -8.33 11.69
CA VAL A 160 3.20 -9.39 12.63
C VAL A 160 1.82 -9.13 13.21
N ASP A 161 1.56 -7.94 13.73
CA ASP A 161 0.31 -7.60 14.40
C ASP A 161 -0.91 -7.70 13.46
N ASN A 162 -0.72 -7.39 12.18
CA ASN A 162 -1.83 -7.34 11.22
C ASN A 162 -2.04 -8.64 10.44
N TYR A 163 -0.98 -9.39 10.14
CA TYR A 163 -1.10 -10.54 9.22
C TYR A 163 -0.97 -11.89 9.90
N SER A 164 -0.18 -12.03 10.97
CA SER A 164 -0.07 -13.31 11.67
C SER A 164 -1.40 -13.82 12.23
N PRO A 165 -2.31 -12.98 12.75
CA PRO A 165 -3.61 -13.43 13.21
C PRO A 165 -4.52 -14.01 12.12
N LEU A 166 -4.23 -13.73 10.85
CA LEU A 166 -5.00 -14.26 9.71
C LEU A 166 -4.51 -15.64 9.28
N GLN A 167 -3.25 -15.99 9.60
CA GLN A 167 -2.68 -17.28 9.27
C GLN A 167 -3.29 -18.38 10.13
N GLY A 168 -3.92 -19.36 9.48
CA GLY A 168 -4.60 -20.45 10.17
C GLY A 168 -5.90 -20.06 10.90
N ALA A 169 -6.35 -18.79 10.79
CA ALA A 169 -7.62 -18.39 11.38
C ALA A 169 -8.83 -19.07 10.71
N ASP A 170 -9.89 -19.26 11.48
CA ASP A 170 -11.15 -19.77 10.93
C ASP A 170 -11.74 -18.76 9.92
N LYS A 171 -11.80 -19.18 8.66
CA LYS A 171 -12.31 -18.36 7.57
C LYS A 171 -13.77 -17.92 7.81
N ALA A 172 -14.62 -18.80 8.33
CA ALA A 172 -16.02 -18.47 8.58
C ALA A 172 -16.16 -17.43 9.69
N ALA A 173 -15.33 -17.53 10.74
CA ALA A 173 -15.31 -16.54 11.81
C ALA A 173 -14.79 -15.17 11.28
N ALA A 174 -13.82 -15.18 10.39
CA ALA A 174 -13.26 -13.95 9.82
C ALA A 174 -14.22 -13.27 8.84
N LEU A 175 -14.89 -14.00 7.97
CA LEU A 175 -15.73 -13.47 6.88
C LEU A 175 -17.21 -13.40 7.24
N GLY A 176 -17.71 -14.21 8.15
CA GLY A 176 -19.12 -14.27 8.51
C GLY A 176 -19.77 -12.93 8.86
N PRO A 177 -19.14 -12.03 9.63
CA PRO A 177 -19.67 -10.68 9.88
C PRO A 177 -19.83 -9.83 8.61
N LEU A 178 -18.94 -9.99 7.63
CA LEU A 178 -19.00 -9.27 6.35
C LEU A 178 -20.07 -9.84 5.44
N GLU A 179 -20.20 -11.18 5.37
CA GLU A 179 -21.27 -11.85 4.66
C GLU A 179 -22.66 -11.44 5.22
N LYS A 180 -22.76 -11.32 6.53
CA LYS A 180 -23.95 -10.80 7.18
C LYS A 180 -24.26 -9.36 6.76
N ARG A 181 -23.27 -8.47 6.70
CA ARG A 181 -23.47 -7.09 6.21
C ARG A 181 -24.00 -7.06 4.78
N VAL A 182 -23.49 -7.89 3.89
CA VAL A 182 -24.01 -8.02 2.51
C VAL A 182 -25.48 -8.43 2.50
N LYS A 183 -25.81 -9.42 3.34
CA LYS A 183 -27.20 -9.95 3.45
C LYS A 183 -28.16 -8.94 4.04
N ASP A 184 -27.73 -8.19 5.05
CA ASP A 184 -28.58 -7.26 5.80
C ASP A 184 -28.65 -5.86 5.16
N ALA A 185 -27.94 -5.61 4.05
CA ALA A 185 -27.92 -4.33 3.35
C ALA A 185 -29.32 -3.91 2.89
N LYS A 186 -29.69 -2.66 3.19
CA LYS A 186 -31.04 -2.10 2.96
C LYS A 186 -31.19 -1.45 1.59
N SER A 187 -30.08 -1.20 0.89
CA SER A 187 -30.08 -0.64 -0.46
C SER A 187 -29.04 -1.33 -1.35
N ASP A 188 -29.18 -1.18 -2.66
CA ASP A 188 -28.20 -1.72 -3.61
C ASP A 188 -26.80 -1.09 -3.44
N ALA A 189 -26.73 0.19 -3.07
CA ALA A 189 -25.48 0.88 -2.79
C ALA A 189 -24.81 0.29 -1.52
N GLU A 190 -25.53 0.13 -0.41
CA GLU A 190 -25.00 -0.52 0.80
C GLU A 190 -24.54 -1.95 0.50
N ARG A 191 -25.30 -2.71 -0.30
CA ARG A 191 -24.93 -4.05 -0.70
C ARG A 191 -23.66 -4.09 -1.53
N ALA A 192 -23.52 -3.18 -2.49
CA ALA A 192 -22.31 -3.07 -3.32
C ALA A 192 -21.09 -2.72 -2.46
N HIS A 193 -21.22 -1.79 -1.52
CA HIS A 193 -20.14 -1.42 -0.58
C HIS A 193 -19.75 -2.62 0.31
N ALA A 194 -20.75 -3.28 0.93
CA ALA A 194 -20.49 -4.44 1.78
C ALA A 194 -19.88 -5.61 0.99
N GLN A 195 -20.29 -5.82 -0.27
CA GLN A 195 -19.72 -6.85 -1.12
C GLN A 195 -18.27 -6.52 -1.49
N SER A 196 -17.96 -5.27 -1.76
CA SER A 196 -16.57 -4.86 -2.03
C SER A 196 -15.67 -5.12 -0.82
N ASP A 197 -16.16 -4.84 0.39
CA ASP A 197 -15.43 -5.09 1.64
C ASP A 197 -15.24 -6.59 1.88
N LEU A 198 -16.26 -7.43 1.63
CA LEU A 198 -16.17 -8.88 1.75
C LEU A 198 -15.13 -9.46 0.77
N ASN A 199 -15.15 -9.02 -0.49
CA ASN A 199 -14.20 -9.46 -1.51
C ASN A 199 -12.77 -9.10 -1.10
N ALA A 200 -12.62 -7.92 -0.58
CA ALA A 200 -11.40 -7.36 -0.08
C ALA A 200 -10.76 -8.22 1.02
N VAL A 201 -11.49 -8.45 2.10
CA VAL A 201 -11.00 -9.25 3.24
C VAL A 201 -10.80 -10.71 2.84
N THR A 202 -11.61 -11.23 1.90
CA THR A 202 -11.42 -12.58 1.35
C THR A 202 -10.08 -12.69 0.63
N GLY A 203 -9.73 -11.70 -0.18
CA GLY A 203 -8.44 -11.65 -0.88
C GLY A 203 -7.26 -11.61 0.10
N LEU A 204 -7.33 -10.74 1.11
CA LEU A 204 -6.30 -10.66 2.13
C LEU A 204 -6.13 -11.99 2.89
N PHE A 205 -7.25 -12.58 3.32
CA PHE A 205 -7.23 -13.86 4.01
C PHE A 205 -6.54 -14.93 3.15
N GLN A 206 -6.84 -14.96 1.86
CA GLN A 206 -6.20 -15.87 0.90
C GLN A 206 -4.69 -15.60 0.80
N ILE A 207 -4.26 -14.35 0.66
CA ILE A 207 -2.86 -13.95 0.55
C ILE A 207 -2.10 -14.33 1.83
N ALA A 208 -2.62 -13.99 3.00
CA ALA A 208 -1.99 -14.29 4.29
C ALA A 208 -1.80 -15.80 4.52
N ASN A 209 -2.74 -16.63 4.04
CA ASN A 209 -2.68 -18.09 4.20
C ASN A 209 -1.91 -18.81 3.09
N SER A 210 -1.64 -18.14 1.97
CA SER A 210 -0.87 -18.72 0.86
C SER A 210 0.62 -18.40 0.92
N ASN A 211 1.05 -17.50 1.81
CA ASN A 211 2.42 -16.99 1.87
C ASN A 211 3.03 -17.16 3.27
N VAL A 212 4.34 -17.36 3.30
CA VAL A 212 5.13 -17.21 4.52
C VAL A 212 5.44 -15.74 4.73
N ILE A 213 5.17 -15.23 5.92
CA ILE A 213 5.48 -13.84 6.28
C ILE A 213 6.99 -13.67 6.42
N GLY A 214 7.61 -12.88 5.55
CA GLY A 214 9.00 -12.44 5.66
C GLY A 214 9.06 -11.10 6.41
N LEU A 215 9.95 -11.00 7.39
CA LEU A 215 10.06 -9.78 8.19
C LEU A 215 11.28 -8.95 7.78
N PRO A 216 11.16 -7.60 7.71
CA PRO A 216 12.30 -6.71 7.59
C PRO A 216 13.33 -6.96 8.69
N ASN A 217 14.61 -7.05 8.29
CA ASN A 217 15.75 -7.32 9.19
C ASN A 217 16.75 -6.16 9.27
N ARG A 218 16.50 -5.08 8.51
CA ARG A 218 17.27 -3.83 8.51
C ARG A 218 16.34 -2.65 8.79
N PRO A 219 15.98 -2.43 10.07
CA PRO A 219 15.07 -1.35 10.44
C PRO A 219 15.70 0.02 10.17
N ILE A 220 14.95 0.91 9.52
CA ILE A 220 15.29 2.30 9.28
C ILE A 220 14.65 3.13 10.36
N ASP A 221 15.50 3.79 11.16
CA ASP A 221 15.08 4.75 12.17
C ASP A 221 14.59 6.04 11.49
N PRO A 222 13.32 6.44 11.61
CA PRO A 222 12.80 7.63 10.95
C PRO A 222 13.49 8.93 11.42
N ALA A 223 14.07 8.94 12.64
CA ALA A 223 14.83 10.09 13.13
C ALA A 223 16.16 10.28 12.40
N LYS A 224 16.62 9.30 11.63
CA LYS A 224 17.84 9.35 10.82
C LYS A 224 17.58 9.64 9.35
N LEU A 225 16.35 9.88 8.99
CA LEU A 225 16.00 10.29 7.62
C LEU A 225 16.14 11.83 7.46
N PRO A 226 16.56 12.33 6.30
CA PRO A 226 16.86 11.57 5.08
C PRO A 226 18.16 10.78 5.16
N MET A 227 18.19 9.58 4.52
CA MET A 227 19.36 8.72 4.44
C MET A 227 19.72 8.43 2.98
N SER A 228 20.99 8.56 2.63
CA SER A 228 21.49 8.29 1.28
C SER A 228 22.14 6.92 1.19
N ILE A 229 21.82 6.18 0.11
CA ILE A 229 22.42 4.90 -0.25
C ILE A 229 23.12 5.09 -1.60
N ASP A 230 24.46 5.04 -1.60
CA ASP A 230 25.25 5.05 -2.82
C ASP A 230 25.23 3.65 -3.48
N LEU A 231 24.94 3.62 -4.77
CA LEU A 231 24.88 2.43 -5.62
C LEU A 231 25.95 2.46 -6.73
N GLY A 232 26.89 3.40 -6.69
CA GLY A 232 27.89 3.61 -7.74
C GLY A 232 27.34 4.42 -8.90
N GLY A 233 27.32 5.76 -8.73
CA GLY A 233 26.82 6.70 -9.74
C GLY A 233 25.30 6.87 -9.76
N LEU A 234 24.60 6.26 -8.83
CA LEU A 234 23.21 6.51 -8.47
C LEU A 234 23.09 6.60 -6.95
N THR A 235 22.36 7.59 -6.47
CA THR A 235 22.07 7.77 -5.05
C THR A 235 20.58 7.57 -4.79
N ALA A 236 20.24 6.58 -3.97
CA ALA A 236 18.90 6.45 -3.43
C ALA A 236 18.81 7.29 -2.14
N VAL A 237 17.98 8.31 -2.12
CA VAL A 237 17.69 9.12 -0.93
C VAL A 237 16.37 8.68 -0.36
N LEU A 238 16.41 8.12 0.85
CA LEU A 238 15.24 7.68 1.59
C LEU A 238 14.71 8.83 2.45
N GLU A 239 13.42 9.11 2.35
CA GLU A 239 12.73 10.15 3.12
C GLU A 239 11.41 9.59 3.66
N SER A 240 10.96 10.03 4.84
CA SER A 240 9.66 9.64 5.41
C SER A 240 8.72 10.83 5.46
N TYR A 241 7.47 10.57 5.12
CA TYR A 241 6.40 11.57 5.14
C TYR A 241 5.14 10.97 5.79
N PRO A 242 4.35 11.77 6.53
CA PRO A 242 3.08 11.31 7.07
C PRO A 242 2.03 11.19 5.97
N GLY A 243 1.12 10.23 6.12
CA GLY A 243 -0.02 10.11 5.21
C GLY A 243 -0.73 8.78 5.29
N HIS A 244 -0.17 7.76 4.66
CA HIS A 244 -0.86 6.52 4.37
C HIS A 244 -0.83 5.49 5.50
N SER A 245 0.35 5.25 6.13
CA SER A 245 0.49 4.13 7.07
C SER A 245 1.25 4.42 8.36
N GLY A 246 1.88 5.59 8.48
CA GLY A 246 2.81 5.90 9.56
C GLY A 246 4.12 5.11 9.51
N THR A 247 4.37 4.37 8.44
CA THR A 247 5.65 3.70 8.14
C THR A 247 6.18 4.07 6.76
N ASP A 248 5.66 5.13 6.17
CA ASP A 248 5.87 5.49 4.79
C ASP A 248 7.28 6.03 4.55
N ILE A 249 7.99 5.43 3.59
CA ILE A 249 9.31 5.83 3.12
C ILE A 249 9.25 5.93 1.59
N ILE A 250 9.70 7.05 1.05
CA ILE A 250 9.89 7.22 -0.39
C ILE A 250 11.36 7.02 -0.76
N VAL A 251 11.61 6.70 -2.03
CA VAL A 251 12.95 6.64 -2.60
C VAL A 251 13.09 7.70 -3.69
N ARG A 252 13.93 8.71 -3.43
CA ARG A 252 14.26 9.71 -4.44
C ARG A 252 15.60 9.39 -5.11
N VAL A 253 15.69 9.64 -6.40
CA VAL A 253 16.92 9.61 -7.17
C VAL A 253 17.18 11.01 -7.75
N PRO A 254 17.85 11.91 -6.98
CA PRO A 254 17.96 13.33 -7.35
C PRO A 254 18.64 13.56 -8.69
N GLU A 255 19.63 12.74 -9.03
CA GLU A 255 20.41 12.88 -10.27
C GLU A 255 19.55 12.72 -11.53
N GLN A 256 18.38 12.08 -11.41
CA GLN A 256 17.50 11.85 -12.54
C GLN A 256 16.08 12.33 -12.31
N ASN A 257 15.83 12.99 -11.17
CA ASN A 257 14.55 13.56 -10.79
C ASN A 257 13.40 12.54 -10.86
N VAL A 258 13.64 11.34 -10.29
CA VAL A 258 12.66 10.24 -10.19
C VAL A 258 12.37 9.95 -8.72
N VAL A 259 11.11 9.69 -8.39
CA VAL A 259 10.65 9.40 -7.03
C VAL A 259 9.75 8.17 -7.04
N TYR A 260 10.11 7.15 -6.26
CA TYR A 260 9.23 6.03 -5.94
C TYR A 260 8.53 6.37 -4.63
N THR A 261 7.23 6.51 -4.68
CA THR A 261 6.46 7.11 -3.57
C THR A 261 5.79 6.10 -2.65
N GLY A 262 5.75 4.82 -3.05
CA GLY A 262 4.81 3.91 -2.42
C GLY A 262 3.40 4.50 -2.43
N ASP A 263 2.62 4.17 -1.45
CA ASP A 263 1.20 4.54 -1.35
C ASP A 263 0.94 5.96 -0.87
N LEU A 264 1.99 6.79 -0.76
CA LEU A 264 1.78 8.24 -0.66
C LEU A 264 1.25 8.85 -1.98
N LEU A 265 1.30 8.09 -3.08
CA LEU A 265 0.67 8.45 -4.34
C LEU A 265 -0.13 7.30 -4.96
N PHE A 266 -1.41 7.58 -5.22
CA PHE A 266 -2.34 6.78 -6.01
C PHE A 266 -2.64 7.56 -7.30
N SER A 267 -2.07 7.11 -8.44
CA SER A 267 -2.24 7.81 -9.72
C SER A 267 -3.51 7.34 -10.44
N GLY A 268 -4.54 8.18 -10.45
CA GLY A 268 -5.83 7.86 -11.08
C GLY A 268 -6.68 6.84 -10.30
N TRP A 269 -6.47 6.74 -8.98
CA TRP A 269 -7.19 5.85 -8.07
C TRP A 269 -7.66 6.62 -6.84
N TYR A 270 -8.69 6.10 -6.15
CA TYR A 270 -9.03 6.58 -4.83
C TYR A 270 -8.00 6.13 -3.79
N PRO A 271 -7.59 7.02 -2.86
CA PRO A 271 -6.58 6.69 -1.86
C PRO A 271 -7.12 5.67 -0.84
N VAL A 272 -6.28 4.71 -0.47
CA VAL A 272 -6.55 3.77 0.63
C VAL A 272 -6.13 4.42 1.95
N CYS A 273 -7.08 4.70 2.86
CA CYS A 273 -6.86 5.54 4.04
C CYS A 273 -7.34 4.89 5.35
N PHE A 274 -7.36 3.56 5.41
CA PHE A 274 -7.89 2.83 6.57
C PHE A 274 -6.92 2.74 7.75
N ASP A 275 -5.61 2.78 7.52
CA ASP A 275 -4.60 2.54 8.56
C ASP A 275 -4.82 3.44 9.78
N GLU A 276 -4.65 2.89 10.99
CA GLU A 276 -4.85 3.64 12.23
C GLU A 276 -3.92 4.86 12.38
N LYS A 277 -2.76 4.83 11.73
CA LYS A 277 -1.78 5.92 11.71
C LYS A 277 -1.88 6.81 10.48
N ALA A 278 -2.75 6.45 9.53
CA ALA A 278 -3.04 7.33 8.41
C ALA A 278 -3.74 8.61 8.89
N THR A 279 -3.32 9.75 8.36
CA THR A 279 -3.94 11.06 8.61
C THR A 279 -4.21 11.76 7.30
N VAL A 280 -5.42 12.24 7.11
CA VAL A 280 -5.80 12.93 5.86
C VAL A 280 -5.10 14.28 5.77
N SER A 281 -5.02 15.04 6.86
CA SER A 281 -4.30 16.31 6.94
C SER A 281 -2.81 16.13 6.65
N GLY A 282 -2.15 15.15 7.28
CA GLY A 282 -0.76 14.84 7.04
C GLY A 282 -0.48 14.42 5.60
N TRP A 283 -1.38 13.63 5.01
CA TRP A 283 -1.24 13.21 3.61
C TRP A 283 -1.41 14.37 2.63
N ARG A 284 -2.42 15.23 2.85
CA ARG A 284 -2.60 16.46 2.05
C ARG A 284 -1.38 17.38 2.13
N ASP A 285 -0.74 17.50 3.31
CA ASP A 285 0.49 18.27 3.47
C ASP A 285 1.69 17.62 2.78
N THR A 286 1.78 16.30 2.78
CA THR A 286 2.78 15.55 2.01
C THR A 286 2.60 15.79 0.51
N LEU A 287 1.38 15.73 -0.01
CA LEU A 287 1.11 16.04 -1.42
C LEU A 287 1.43 17.49 -1.80
N LYS A 288 1.28 18.46 -0.87
CA LYS A 288 1.75 19.84 -1.10
C LYS A 288 3.26 19.89 -1.25
N LYS A 289 4.01 19.11 -0.44
CA LYS A 289 5.47 19.01 -0.57
C LYS A 289 5.88 18.37 -1.89
N PHE A 290 5.18 17.31 -2.32
CA PHE A 290 5.44 16.67 -3.62
C PHE A 290 5.14 17.61 -4.79
N ALA A 291 4.09 18.43 -4.69
CA ALA A 291 3.78 19.46 -5.67
C ALA A 291 4.85 20.58 -5.75
N ALA A 292 5.67 20.73 -4.73
CA ALA A 292 6.79 21.65 -4.71
C ALA A 292 8.10 21.04 -5.26
N PHE A 293 8.13 19.76 -5.61
CA PHE A 293 9.25 19.18 -6.34
C PHE A 293 9.34 19.78 -7.74
N ASP A 294 10.45 19.53 -8.40
CA ASP A 294 10.65 20.03 -9.77
C ASP A 294 9.46 19.63 -10.65
N LYS A 295 9.05 20.56 -11.53
CA LYS A 295 7.94 20.36 -12.47
C LYS A 295 8.12 19.12 -13.37
N ASP A 296 9.37 18.75 -13.63
CA ASP A 296 9.73 17.58 -14.46
C ASP A 296 10.00 16.32 -13.60
N THR A 297 9.61 16.32 -12.31
CA THR A 297 9.72 15.13 -11.46
C THR A 297 8.82 14.01 -11.99
N LEU A 298 9.42 12.83 -12.18
CA LEU A 298 8.70 11.62 -12.54
C LEU A 298 8.42 10.82 -11.28
N PHE A 299 7.16 10.48 -11.06
CA PHE A 299 6.72 9.69 -9.92
C PHE A 299 6.35 8.27 -10.33
N VAL A 300 6.88 7.30 -9.60
CA VAL A 300 6.45 5.89 -9.63
C VAL A 300 5.56 5.69 -8.41
N PRO A 301 4.23 5.72 -8.58
CA PRO A 301 3.26 5.59 -7.48
C PRO A 301 3.19 4.14 -6.99
N GLY A 302 2.70 3.92 -5.76
CA GLY A 302 2.40 2.57 -5.29
C GLY A 302 1.29 1.90 -6.10
N HIS A 303 0.33 2.69 -6.60
CA HIS A 303 -0.75 2.20 -7.45
C HIS A 303 -1.08 3.17 -8.58
N GLY A 304 -1.47 2.60 -9.73
CA GLY A 304 -1.80 3.36 -10.94
C GLY A 304 -0.61 3.55 -11.87
N GLN A 305 -0.67 4.56 -12.73
CA GLN A 305 0.35 4.77 -13.75
C GLN A 305 1.47 5.69 -13.28
N ILE A 306 2.66 5.50 -13.84
CA ILE A 306 3.76 6.47 -13.72
C ILE A 306 3.22 7.83 -14.18
N CYS A 307 3.53 8.89 -13.44
CA CYS A 307 3.00 10.22 -13.71
C CYS A 307 4.01 11.33 -13.39
N GLY A 308 3.70 12.52 -13.85
CA GLY A 308 4.35 13.76 -13.43
C GLY A 308 3.56 14.47 -12.32
N GLN A 309 3.65 15.81 -12.31
CA GLN A 309 2.94 16.65 -11.33
C GLN A 309 1.39 16.57 -11.47
N GLU A 310 0.88 16.16 -12.62
CA GLU A 310 -0.55 15.96 -12.85
C GLU A 310 -1.14 14.86 -11.98
N GLY A 311 -0.38 13.80 -11.68
CA GLY A 311 -0.82 12.75 -10.76
C GLY A 311 -0.95 13.26 -9.32
N ILE A 312 -0.01 14.11 -8.88
CA ILE A 312 -0.09 14.78 -7.59
C ILE A 312 -1.30 15.72 -7.53
N ALA A 313 -1.51 16.52 -8.57
CA ALA A 313 -2.65 17.44 -8.66
C ALA A 313 -3.97 16.67 -8.60
N THR A 314 -4.09 15.58 -9.35
CA THR A 314 -5.28 14.74 -9.39
C THR A 314 -5.60 14.12 -8.03
N LEU A 315 -4.62 13.54 -7.32
CA LEU A 315 -4.85 12.97 -5.99
C LEU A 315 -5.24 14.05 -4.97
N ARG A 316 -4.66 15.24 -5.06
CA ARG A 316 -5.09 16.38 -4.24
C ARG A 316 -6.54 16.75 -4.49
N GLU A 317 -6.98 16.79 -5.75
CA GLU A 317 -8.38 17.06 -6.10
C GLU A 317 -9.33 16.00 -5.56
N VAL A 318 -8.93 14.72 -5.56
CA VAL A 318 -9.73 13.64 -4.94
C VAL A 318 -9.89 13.90 -3.43
N PHE A 319 -8.82 14.23 -2.72
CA PHE A 319 -8.90 14.55 -1.29
C PHE A 319 -9.73 15.82 -1.03
N ASP A 320 -9.59 16.84 -1.86
CA ASP A 320 -10.36 18.09 -1.73
C ASP A 320 -11.86 17.84 -1.95
N ASP A 321 -12.22 16.98 -2.89
CA ASP A 321 -13.61 16.60 -3.11
C ASP A 321 -14.19 15.83 -1.93
N ILE A 322 -13.49 14.79 -1.46
CA ILE A 322 -13.94 14.00 -0.30
C ILE A 322 -14.10 14.94 0.91
N ALA A 323 -13.11 15.79 1.19
CA ALA A 323 -13.12 16.70 2.30
C ALA A 323 -14.26 17.72 2.18
N GLY A 324 -14.48 18.30 1.00
CA GLY A 324 -15.54 19.28 0.78
C GLY A 324 -16.95 18.72 0.94
N GLN A 325 -17.17 17.46 0.52
CA GLN A 325 -18.46 16.79 0.76
C GLN A 325 -18.61 16.41 2.24
N ALA A 326 -17.56 15.87 2.86
CA ALA A 326 -17.55 15.49 4.28
C ALA A 326 -17.77 16.71 5.19
N GLU A 327 -17.16 17.86 4.91
CA GLU A 327 -17.30 19.10 5.69
C GLU A 327 -18.74 19.62 5.69
N LYS A 328 -19.40 19.62 4.54
CA LYS A 328 -20.83 19.99 4.44
C LYS A 328 -21.71 19.10 5.33
N MET A 329 -21.44 17.79 5.30
CA MET A 329 -22.20 16.82 6.12
C MET A 329 -21.87 16.97 7.60
N TYR A 330 -20.62 17.24 7.96
CA TYR A 330 -20.19 17.50 9.32
C TYR A 330 -20.91 18.71 9.93
N HIS A 331 -20.94 19.85 9.22
CA HIS A 331 -21.63 21.05 9.65
C HIS A 331 -23.16 20.91 9.66
N ALA A 332 -23.72 19.99 8.88
CA ALA A 332 -25.13 19.63 8.92
C ALA A 332 -25.47 18.65 10.08
N GLY A 333 -24.49 18.26 10.90
CA GLY A 333 -24.69 17.34 12.03
C GLY A 333 -24.90 15.88 11.61
N VAL A 334 -24.56 15.50 10.37
CA VAL A 334 -24.64 14.11 9.90
C VAL A 334 -23.53 13.29 10.59
N PRO A 335 -23.86 12.15 11.24
CA PRO A 335 -22.84 11.29 11.82
C PRO A 335 -21.88 10.73 10.78
N ALA A 336 -20.59 10.50 11.14
CA ALA A 336 -19.57 10.00 10.22
C ALA A 336 -19.96 8.66 9.55
N GLU A 337 -20.61 7.76 10.31
CA GLU A 337 -21.12 6.48 9.77
C GLU A 337 -22.14 6.68 8.66
N GLU A 338 -22.96 7.71 8.74
CA GLU A 338 -23.96 8.03 7.71
C GLU A 338 -23.33 8.82 6.56
N ALA A 339 -22.43 9.75 6.87
CA ALA A 339 -21.76 10.60 5.90
C ALA A 339 -20.99 9.79 4.86
N GLN A 340 -20.30 8.70 5.27
CA GLN A 340 -19.60 7.84 4.34
C GLN A 340 -20.50 7.17 3.28
N HIS A 341 -21.79 6.96 3.59
CA HIS A 341 -22.77 6.39 2.66
C HIS A 341 -23.47 7.45 1.80
N ARG A 342 -23.37 8.73 2.19
CA ARG A 342 -23.92 9.86 1.45
C ARG A 342 -22.93 10.51 0.48
N TYR A 343 -21.66 10.12 0.51
CA TYR A 343 -20.66 10.61 -0.44
C TYR A 343 -21.03 10.19 -1.85
N VAL A 344 -21.00 11.16 -2.76
CA VAL A 344 -21.28 10.95 -4.18
C VAL A 344 -19.99 11.08 -4.97
N VAL A 345 -19.62 9.99 -5.66
CA VAL A 345 -18.45 10.00 -6.56
C VAL A 345 -18.69 11.00 -7.71
N PRO A 346 -17.85 12.02 -7.87
CA PRO A 346 -17.99 12.97 -8.95
C PRO A 346 -17.81 12.33 -10.33
N GLU A 347 -18.46 12.88 -11.34
CA GLU A 347 -18.39 12.39 -12.72
C GLU A 347 -16.95 12.26 -13.23
N LYS A 348 -16.09 13.26 -12.90
CA LYS A 348 -14.67 13.26 -13.27
C LYS A 348 -13.85 12.11 -12.67
N PHE A 349 -14.29 11.52 -11.56
CA PHE A 349 -13.63 10.42 -10.85
C PHE A 349 -14.36 9.09 -10.94
N LYS A 350 -15.46 9.01 -11.70
CA LYS A 350 -16.32 7.81 -11.77
C LYS A 350 -15.59 6.54 -12.22
N ASN A 351 -14.55 6.72 -13.01
CA ASN A 351 -13.73 5.62 -13.53
C ASN A 351 -12.50 5.32 -12.66
N PHE A 352 -12.29 6.06 -11.57
CA PHE A 352 -11.18 5.77 -10.69
C PHE A 352 -11.48 4.52 -9.87
N PRO A 353 -10.57 3.55 -9.84
CA PRO A 353 -10.74 2.37 -9.01
C PRO A 353 -10.90 2.75 -7.53
N VAL A 354 -11.87 2.08 -6.89
CA VAL A 354 -12.08 2.09 -5.45
C VAL A 354 -11.86 0.66 -4.99
N TYR A 355 -10.80 0.39 -4.24
CA TYR A 355 -10.50 -0.98 -3.80
C TYR A 355 -11.62 -1.58 -2.98
N SER A 356 -12.03 -0.88 -1.93
CA SER A 356 -13.27 -1.12 -1.22
C SER A 356 -13.73 0.18 -0.57
N TRP A 357 -15.00 0.25 -0.25
CA TRP A 357 -15.56 1.41 0.43
C TRP A 357 -14.97 1.57 1.84
N GLY A 358 -14.86 0.45 2.56
CA GLY A 358 -14.33 0.39 3.92
C GLY A 358 -12.82 0.61 4.04
N PHE A 359 -12.08 0.73 2.93
CA PHE A 359 -10.64 1.04 2.95
C PHE A 359 -10.30 2.42 2.39
N THR A 360 -11.19 2.95 1.58
CA THR A 360 -10.96 4.19 0.84
C THR A 360 -11.82 5.33 1.38
N ILE A 361 -13.01 5.50 0.86
CA ILE A 361 -13.88 6.67 1.11
C ILE A 361 -14.39 6.71 2.56
N GLY A 362 -14.87 5.56 3.07
CA GLY A 362 -15.39 5.47 4.43
C GLY A 362 -14.38 5.92 5.49
N PRO A 363 -13.19 5.30 5.57
CA PRO A 363 -12.14 5.71 6.50
C PRO A 363 -11.64 7.14 6.28
N THR A 364 -11.55 7.62 5.04
CA THR A 364 -11.15 9.01 4.75
C THR A 364 -12.10 9.99 5.40
N ILE A 365 -13.41 9.79 5.24
CA ILE A 365 -14.44 10.64 5.87
C ILE A 365 -14.38 10.52 7.39
N THR A 366 -14.30 9.30 7.93
CA THR A 366 -14.23 9.07 9.37
C THR A 366 -13.04 9.77 10.01
N LYS A 367 -11.87 9.73 9.35
CA LYS A 367 -10.66 10.42 9.82
C LYS A 367 -10.78 11.92 9.75
N LEU A 368 -11.34 12.46 8.69
CA LEU A 368 -11.63 13.91 8.61
C LEU A 368 -12.50 14.37 9.77
N TYR A 369 -13.58 13.63 10.09
CA TYR A 369 -14.43 13.94 11.24
C TYR A 369 -13.66 13.90 12.56
N ALA A 370 -12.81 12.90 12.76
CA ALA A 370 -11.97 12.80 13.96
C ALA A 370 -10.98 13.97 14.04
N GLU A 371 -10.30 14.29 12.95
CA GLU A 371 -9.36 15.41 12.88
C GLU A 371 -10.05 16.76 13.21
N TRP A 372 -11.27 17.01 12.70
CA TRP A 372 -12.05 18.24 13.01
C TRP A 372 -12.55 18.29 14.45
N GLN A 373 -12.69 17.15 15.11
CA GLN A 373 -13.04 17.05 16.53
C GLN A 373 -11.81 17.10 17.45
N GLY A 374 -10.60 17.22 16.90
CA GLY A 374 -9.36 17.21 17.67
C GLY A 374 -9.01 15.86 18.30
N LYS A 375 -9.41 14.76 17.67
CA LYS A 375 -9.21 13.38 18.15
C LYS A 375 -8.11 12.66 17.39
#